data_d173b777faedb5f24925217153de799d
#
_entry.id   d173b777faedb5f24925217153de799d
#
_cell.length_a   1.000
_cell.length_b   1.000
_cell.length_c   1.000
_cell.angle_alpha   90.00
_cell.angle_beta   90.00
_cell.angle_gamma   90.00
#
_symmetry.space_group_name_H-M   'P 1'
#
loop_
_entity.id
_entity.type
_entity.pdbx_description
1 polymer ?
#
loop_
_entity_poly.entity_id
_entity_poly.type
_entity_poly.pdbx_seq_one_letter_code
_entity_poly.pdbx_strand_id
1 'polypeptide(L)'
;MSLKRPRFKAILAAFSLALTILPATQAPALSFNSIPATQWGYIYGSGKAQKVIAQTPAPRVDTGKPLSKWNIEFVDVPSDAKAAFQYAVDIWAANFESSVPVDIEIHWEPSTINGVLGSARPGDYYNAFDGAPDQDLWYPSAIANKLAKKDLAPSKVDIVLRFNSNALWYT
;
A
#
# COMPACT_ATOMS: atom_id res chain seq x y z
N MET A 1 -47.26 -76.49 -21.56
CA MET A 1 -45.81 -76.18 -21.56
C MET A 1 -45.66 -74.73 -21.03
N SER A 2 -45.44 -74.59 -19.73
CA SER A 2 -45.52 -73.32 -19.01
C SER A 2 -44.07 -72.89 -18.65
N LEU A 3 -43.58 -71.81 -19.22
CA LEU A 3 -42.27 -71.28 -18.93
C LEU A 3 -42.35 -70.32 -17.73
N LYS A 4 -41.74 -70.77 -16.60
CA LYS A 4 -41.53 -69.93 -15.42
C LYS A 4 -40.42 -68.91 -15.68
N ARG A 5 -40.71 -67.61 -15.54
CA ARG A 5 -39.74 -66.52 -15.57
C ARG A 5 -39.04 -66.42 -14.21
N PRO A 6 -37.71 -66.26 -14.15
CA PRO A 6 -37.02 -66.01 -12.89
C PRO A 6 -37.22 -64.56 -12.39
N ARG A 7 -37.52 -64.42 -11.11
CA ARG A 7 -37.61 -63.13 -10.40
C ARG A 7 -36.19 -62.68 -10.02
N PHE A 8 -35.74 -61.65 -10.68
CA PHE A 8 -34.54 -60.93 -10.24
C PHE A 8 -34.87 -60.09 -9.00
N LYS A 9 -34.27 -60.41 -7.85
CA LYS A 9 -34.25 -59.54 -6.65
C LYS A 9 -33.18 -58.50 -6.87
N ALA A 10 -33.60 -57.25 -7.06
CA ALA A 10 -32.69 -56.10 -7.04
C ALA A 10 -32.24 -55.86 -5.59
N ILE A 11 -30.95 -56.06 -5.32
CA ILE A 11 -30.30 -55.66 -4.06
C ILE A 11 -29.92 -54.20 -4.24
N LEU A 12 -30.66 -53.32 -3.58
CA LEU A 12 -30.31 -51.88 -3.50
C LEU A 12 -29.23 -51.74 -2.44
N ALA A 13 -27.97 -51.66 -2.87
CA ALA A 13 -26.84 -51.29 -2.00
C ALA A 13 -26.86 -49.74 -1.82
N ALA A 14 -27.31 -49.30 -0.66
CA ALA A 14 -27.21 -47.89 -0.28
C ALA A 14 -25.77 -47.57 0.07
N PHE A 15 -25.08 -46.89 -0.84
CA PHE A 15 -23.79 -46.27 -0.54
C PHE A 15 -24.01 -44.97 0.26
N SER A 16 -23.88 -45.04 1.58
CA SER A 16 -23.80 -43.84 2.44
C SER A 16 -22.40 -43.22 2.24
N LEU A 17 -22.36 -42.18 1.45
CA LEU A 17 -21.15 -41.32 1.32
C LEU A 17 -21.08 -40.47 2.60
N ALA A 18 -20.29 -40.89 3.59
CA ALA A 18 -20.00 -40.08 4.76
C ALA A 18 -19.06 -38.97 4.31
N LEU A 19 -19.60 -37.76 4.08
CA LEU A 19 -18.83 -36.53 3.85
C LEU A 19 -18.16 -36.16 5.17
N THR A 20 -16.93 -36.58 5.39
CA THR A 20 -16.11 -36.11 6.49
C THR A 20 -15.70 -34.65 6.21
N ILE A 21 -16.44 -33.73 6.87
CA ILE A 21 -16.02 -32.30 6.91
C ILE A 21 -14.77 -32.26 7.78
N LEU A 22 -13.60 -32.21 7.12
CA LEU A 22 -12.37 -31.87 7.80
C LEU A 22 -12.53 -30.47 8.40
N PRO A 23 -12.24 -30.26 9.70
CA PRO A 23 -12.22 -28.91 10.24
C PRO A 23 -11.21 -28.09 9.46
N ALA A 24 -11.63 -26.95 8.92
CA ALA A 24 -10.73 -25.98 8.32
C ALA A 24 -9.72 -25.61 9.41
N THR A 25 -8.47 -26.06 9.26
CA THR A 25 -7.39 -25.57 10.08
C THR A 25 -7.28 -24.07 9.83
N GLN A 26 -7.75 -23.26 10.78
CA GLN A 26 -7.52 -21.83 10.75
C GLN A 26 -6.01 -21.62 10.72
N ALA A 27 -5.54 -21.01 9.65
CA ALA A 27 -4.14 -20.55 9.61
C ALA A 27 -3.90 -19.70 10.87
N PRO A 28 -2.78 -19.89 11.58
CA PRO A 28 -2.47 -19.08 12.75
C PRO A 28 -2.57 -17.62 12.35
N ALA A 29 -3.33 -16.84 13.12
CA ALA A 29 -3.38 -15.39 12.93
C ALA A 29 -1.94 -14.89 13.04
N LEU A 30 -1.44 -14.24 11.99
CA LEU A 30 -0.12 -13.61 12.01
C LEU A 30 -0.15 -12.58 13.14
N SER A 31 0.58 -12.83 14.22
CA SER A 31 0.73 -11.87 15.30
C SER A 31 1.85 -10.91 14.92
N PHE A 32 1.52 -9.64 14.74
CA PHE A 32 2.48 -8.54 14.64
C PHE A 32 1.94 -7.40 15.50
N ASN A 33 2.84 -6.51 15.93
CA ASN A 33 2.43 -5.31 16.62
C ASN A 33 2.37 -4.14 15.64
N SER A 34 1.41 -3.25 15.84
CA SER A 34 1.29 -2.01 15.08
C SER A 34 1.03 -0.83 16.02
N ILE A 35 1.59 0.33 15.68
CA ILE A 35 1.31 1.60 16.35
C ILE A 35 1.05 2.67 15.27
N PRO A 36 0.10 3.60 15.52
CA PRO A 36 -0.12 4.73 14.63
C PRO A 36 1.13 5.61 14.55
N ALA A 37 1.49 6.05 13.35
CA ALA A 37 2.52 7.06 13.18
C ALA A 37 1.95 8.44 13.49
N THR A 38 2.38 9.04 14.58
CA THR A 38 1.94 10.38 15.01
C THR A 38 2.94 11.49 14.71
N GLN A 39 4.18 11.10 14.39
CA GLN A 39 5.26 12.04 14.08
C GLN A 39 5.24 12.44 12.62
N TRP A 40 5.28 13.77 12.36
CA TRP A 40 5.38 14.34 11.02
C TRP A 40 6.80 14.82 10.75
N GLY A 41 7.35 14.47 9.59
CA GLY A 41 8.51 15.13 9.02
C GLY A 41 8.06 16.38 8.26
N TYR A 42 8.72 17.53 8.46
CA TYR A 42 8.37 18.80 7.83
C TYR A 42 9.45 19.29 6.89
N ILE A 43 9.04 19.88 5.76
CA ILE A 43 9.92 20.60 4.84
C ILE A 43 9.54 22.08 4.93
N TYR A 44 10.56 22.91 5.17
CA TYR A 44 10.41 24.36 5.30
C TYR A 44 10.95 25.09 4.08
N GLY A 45 10.23 26.10 3.62
CA GLY A 45 10.73 27.06 2.66
C GLY A 45 11.67 28.07 3.33
N SER A 46 12.59 28.67 2.54
CA SER A 46 13.54 29.69 3.03
C SER A 46 12.87 31.01 3.42
N GLY A 47 11.57 31.17 3.22
CA GLY A 47 10.82 32.42 3.44
C GLY A 47 11.16 33.56 2.49
N LYS A 48 12.14 33.37 1.62
CA LYS A 48 12.50 34.34 0.56
C LYS A 48 11.96 33.76 -0.75
N ALA A 49 11.16 34.54 -1.47
CA ALA A 49 10.84 34.24 -2.85
C ALA A 49 12.16 34.20 -3.61
N GLN A 50 12.72 33.03 -3.78
CA GLN A 50 13.82 32.86 -4.72
C GLN A 50 13.21 33.09 -6.10
N LYS A 51 13.77 34.06 -6.84
CA LYS A 51 13.53 34.15 -8.27
C LYS A 51 14.08 32.85 -8.86
N VAL A 52 13.24 31.85 -8.95
CA VAL A 52 13.61 30.61 -9.63
C VAL A 52 13.74 31.04 -11.10
N ILE A 53 14.99 31.12 -11.54
CA ILE A 53 15.27 31.11 -12.97
C ILE A 53 14.68 29.79 -13.43
N ALA A 54 13.69 29.85 -14.33
CA ALA A 54 13.09 28.67 -14.92
C ALA A 54 14.25 27.76 -15.40
N GLN A 55 14.59 26.81 -14.58
CA GLN A 55 15.53 25.78 -15.03
C GLN A 55 14.75 24.98 -16.07
N THR A 56 15.36 24.82 -17.23
CA THR A 56 14.87 23.83 -18.20
C THR A 56 14.56 22.57 -17.40
N PRO A 57 13.35 22.02 -17.48
CA PRO A 57 13.01 20.82 -16.76
C PRO A 57 14.15 19.83 -16.94
N ALA A 58 14.66 19.29 -15.85
CA ALA A 58 15.68 18.26 -15.95
C ALA A 58 15.21 17.22 -16.96
N PRO A 59 16.07 16.75 -17.88
CA PRO A 59 15.65 15.72 -18.82
C PRO A 59 14.98 14.64 -18.01
N ARG A 60 13.80 14.18 -18.47
CA ARG A 60 13.07 13.11 -17.80
C ARG A 60 14.07 12.00 -17.55
N VAL A 61 14.31 11.71 -16.28
CA VAL A 61 15.06 10.52 -15.92
C VAL A 61 14.27 9.38 -16.53
N ASP A 62 14.92 8.55 -17.36
CA ASP A 62 14.31 7.33 -17.84
C ASP A 62 13.94 6.52 -16.59
N THR A 63 12.67 6.50 -16.28
CA THR A 63 12.18 5.83 -15.08
C THR A 63 12.31 4.32 -15.20
N GLY A 64 12.68 3.80 -16.37
CA GLY A 64 12.82 2.38 -16.60
C GLY A 64 11.50 1.62 -16.42
N LYS A 65 11.60 0.30 -16.30
CA LYS A 65 10.44 -0.53 -15.96
C LYS A 65 10.13 -0.38 -14.46
N PRO A 66 8.87 -0.09 -14.09
CA PRO A 66 8.49 -0.02 -12.67
C PRO A 66 8.81 -1.33 -11.93
N LEU A 67 9.49 -1.22 -10.79
CA LEU A 67 9.83 -2.32 -9.88
C LEU A 67 8.79 -2.50 -8.77
N SER A 68 7.87 -1.54 -8.65
CA SER A 68 6.74 -1.57 -7.72
C SER A 68 5.53 -0.84 -8.28
N LYS A 69 4.36 -1.16 -7.75
CA LYS A 69 3.10 -0.47 -8.04
C LYS A 69 2.82 0.54 -6.93
N TRP A 70 2.36 1.74 -7.31
CA TRP A 70 1.99 2.80 -6.38
C TRP A 70 0.56 3.26 -6.69
N ASN A 71 -0.28 3.32 -5.67
CA ASN A 71 -1.64 3.84 -5.78
C ASN A 71 -1.68 5.19 -5.07
N ILE A 72 -2.22 6.21 -5.73
CA ILE A 72 -2.28 7.56 -5.19
C ILE A 72 -3.72 7.97 -5.00
N GLU A 73 -4.08 8.36 -3.79
CA GLU A 73 -5.31 9.07 -3.48
C GLU A 73 -5.00 10.56 -3.36
N PHE A 74 -5.73 11.38 -4.12
CA PHE A 74 -5.58 12.83 -4.12
C PHE A 74 -6.75 13.48 -3.38
N VAL A 75 -6.45 14.20 -2.31
CA VAL A 75 -7.41 14.97 -1.53
C VAL A 75 -7.18 16.47 -1.80
N ASP A 76 -8.13 17.10 -2.46
CA ASP A 76 -8.15 18.53 -2.84
C ASP A 76 -6.93 18.99 -3.67
N VAL A 77 -6.21 18.08 -4.29
CA VAL A 77 -5.02 18.40 -5.11
C VAL A 77 -5.45 19.00 -6.46
N PRO A 78 -4.92 20.17 -6.86
CA PRO A 78 -5.18 20.77 -8.16
C PRO A 78 -4.74 19.88 -9.32
N SER A 79 -5.45 19.98 -10.45
CA SER A 79 -5.21 19.10 -11.60
C SER A 79 -3.81 19.26 -12.20
N ASP A 80 -3.26 20.45 -12.18
CA ASP A 80 -1.92 20.81 -12.67
C ASP A 80 -0.81 20.23 -11.76
N ALA A 81 -1.03 20.18 -10.44
CA ALA A 81 -0.11 19.58 -9.51
C ALA A 81 -0.08 18.02 -9.57
N LYS A 82 -1.19 17.38 -9.95
CA LYS A 82 -1.26 15.90 -10.02
C LYS A 82 -0.20 15.30 -10.94
N ALA A 83 0.10 15.95 -12.06
CA ALA A 83 1.12 15.47 -12.98
C ALA A 83 2.54 15.45 -12.37
N ALA A 84 2.85 16.46 -11.52
CA ALA A 84 4.13 16.51 -10.82
C ALA A 84 4.24 15.39 -9.76
N PHE A 85 3.15 15.11 -9.03
CA PHE A 85 3.12 13.99 -8.08
C PHE A 85 3.27 12.64 -8.78
N GLN A 86 2.57 12.44 -9.89
CA GLN A 86 2.70 11.21 -10.65
C GLN A 86 4.13 11.01 -11.14
N TYR A 87 4.77 12.06 -11.65
CA TYR A 87 6.17 11.98 -12.07
C TYR A 87 7.11 11.62 -10.93
N ALA A 88 6.92 12.20 -9.73
CA ALA A 88 7.72 11.85 -8.56
C ALA A 88 7.52 10.38 -8.14
N VAL A 89 6.29 9.90 -8.19
CA VAL A 89 5.96 8.49 -7.90
C VAL A 89 6.57 7.55 -8.93
N ASP A 90 6.59 7.91 -10.21
CA ASP A 90 7.21 7.09 -11.26
C ASP A 90 8.72 6.90 -11.02
N ILE A 91 9.41 7.94 -10.50
CA ILE A 91 10.81 7.83 -10.08
C ILE A 91 10.95 6.82 -8.93
N TRP A 92 10.09 6.90 -7.91
CA TRP A 92 10.10 5.96 -6.81
C TRP A 92 9.78 4.53 -7.26
N ALA A 93 8.78 4.36 -8.11
CA ALA A 93 8.39 3.07 -8.66
C ALA A 93 9.53 2.38 -9.42
N ALA A 94 10.39 3.14 -10.08
CA ALA A 94 11.56 2.62 -10.79
C ALA A 94 12.75 2.28 -9.87
N ASN A 95 12.78 2.80 -8.63
CA ASN A 95 13.91 2.65 -7.72
C ASN A 95 13.58 1.88 -6.43
N PHE A 96 12.32 1.63 -6.16
CA PHE A 96 11.86 0.87 -4.99
C PHE A 96 11.22 -0.44 -5.44
N GLU A 97 11.94 -1.53 -5.26
CA GLU A 97 11.44 -2.87 -5.59
C GLU A 97 10.49 -3.38 -4.49
N SER A 98 9.25 -3.67 -4.85
CA SER A 98 8.26 -4.28 -3.95
C SER A 98 7.24 -5.11 -4.72
N SER A 99 6.94 -6.30 -4.24
CA SER A 99 5.84 -7.13 -4.74
C SER A 99 4.48 -6.70 -4.20
N VAL A 100 4.48 -5.86 -3.14
CA VAL A 100 3.28 -5.30 -2.52
C VAL A 100 3.12 -3.87 -3.02
N PRO A 101 1.93 -3.45 -3.47
CA PRO A 101 1.66 -2.07 -3.81
C PRO A 101 1.94 -1.13 -2.63
N VAL A 102 2.29 0.11 -2.93
CA VAL A 102 2.43 1.18 -1.94
C VAL A 102 1.24 2.13 -2.10
N ASP A 103 0.48 2.33 -1.05
CA ASP A 103 -0.70 3.19 -1.04
C ASP A 103 -0.36 4.54 -0.40
N ILE A 104 -0.57 5.64 -1.16
CA ILE A 104 -0.26 7.00 -0.74
C ILE A 104 -1.52 7.85 -0.73
N GLU A 105 -1.68 8.65 0.30
CA GLU A 105 -2.68 9.71 0.37
C GLU A 105 -1.98 11.08 0.34
N ILE A 106 -2.37 11.96 -0.58
CA ILE A 106 -1.80 13.29 -0.77
C ILE A 106 -2.88 14.35 -0.55
N HIS A 107 -2.66 15.20 0.47
CA HIS A 107 -3.53 16.32 0.81
C HIS A 107 -2.94 17.64 0.30
N TRP A 108 -3.79 18.49 -0.23
CA TRP A 108 -3.49 19.87 -0.61
C TRP A 108 -4.29 20.81 0.27
N GLU A 109 -3.70 21.22 1.39
CA GLU A 109 -4.41 21.94 2.45
C GLU A 109 -3.57 23.09 3.01
N PRO A 110 -4.20 24.15 3.56
CA PRO A 110 -3.45 25.24 4.18
C PRO A 110 -2.70 24.76 5.42
N SER A 111 -1.42 25.15 5.54
CA SER A 111 -0.64 24.91 6.76
C SER A 111 -0.80 26.07 7.74
N THR A 112 -0.99 25.75 9.01
CA THR A 112 -0.96 26.72 10.12
C THR A 112 0.46 26.95 10.66
N ILE A 113 1.42 26.14 10.23
CA ILE A 113 2.82 26.26 10.66
C ILE A 113 3.56 27.17 9.68
N ASN A 114 4.10 28.26 10.20
CA ASN A 114 4.79 29.25 9.35
C ASN A 114 6.01 28.65 8.64
N GLY A 115 6.12 28.93 7.34
CA GLY A 115 7.24 28.49 6.50
C GLY A 115 7.20 27.03 6.10
N VAL A 116 6.21 26.23 6.53
CA VAL A 116 6.07 24.84 6.08
C VAL A 116 5.59 24.82 4.63
N LEU A 117 6.30 24.09 3.79
CA LEU A 117 5.90 23.75 2.42
C LEU A 117 5.09 22.45 2.38
N GLY A 118 5.51 21.46 3.14
CA GLY A 118 4.84 20.18 3.20
C GLY A 118 5.30 19.35 4.38
N SER A 119 4.61 18.25 4.59
CA SER A 119 4.94 17.27 5.62
C SER A 119 4.60 15.86 5.17
N ALA A 120 5.26 14.89 5.77
CA ALA A 120 5.05 13.48 5.49
C ALA A 120 5.11 12.65 6.78
N ARG A 121 4.37 11.56 6.79
CA ARG A 121 4.49 10.50 7.79
C ARG A 121 4.15 9.15 7.16
N PRO A 122 4.63 8.01 7.69
CA PRO A 122 4.05 6.71 7.36
C PRO A 122 2.60 6.61 7.87
N GLY A 123 1.85 5.66 7.35
CA GLY A 123 0.53 5.33 7.90
C GLY A 123 0.65 4.84 9.32
N ASP A 124 1.33 3.71 9.49
CA ASP A 124 1.62 3.08 10.78
C ASP A 124 3.09 2.63 10.83
N TYR A 125 3.50 2.13 12.00
CA TYR A 125 4.73 1.37 12.18
C TYR A 125 4.39 -0.05 12.63
N TYR A 126 5.18 -1.02 12.19
CA TYR A 126 5.04 -2.44 12.50
C TYR A 126 6.34 -3.04 13.01
N ASN A 127 6.24 -3.96 13.97
CA ASN A 127 7.35 -4.83 14.36
C ASN A 127 6.87 -6.26 14.57
N ALA A 128 7.78 -7.19 14.81
CA ALA A 128 7.52 -8.60 15.08
C ALA A 128 6.67 -9.30 14.00
N PHE A 129 6.72 -8.81 12.73
CA PHE A 129 6.03 -9.45 11.61
C PHE A 129 6.94 -10.49 10.94
N ASP A 130 6.32 -11.45 10.25
CA ASP A 130 7.06 -12.44 9.47
C ASP A 130 7.85 -11.78 8.33
N GLY A 131 9.15 -12.04 8.27
CA GLY A 131 10.08 -11.40 7.34
C GLY A 131 10.76 -10.13 7.86
N ALA A 132 10.47 -9.67 9.10
CA ALA A 132 11.21 -8.57 9.71
C ALA A 132 12.66 -9.00 9.96
N PRO A 133 13.67 -8.25 9.46
CA PRO A 133 15.08 -8.55 9.70
C PRO A 133 15.46 -8.49 11.18
N ASP A 134 14.85 -7.61 11.94
CA ASP A 134 14.97 -7.47 13.38
C ASP A 134 13.56 -7.33 13.96
N GLN A 135 13.18 -8.24 14.85
CA GLN A 135 11.83 -8.32 15.42
C GLN A 135 11.54 -7.21 16.43
N ASP A 136 12.56 -6.59 16.98
CA ASP A 136 12.44 -5.53 17.99
C ASP A 136 12.39 -4.13 17.36
N LEU A 137 12.77 -4.00 16.09
CA LEU A 137 12.72 -2.72 15.38
C LEU A 137 11.33 -2.43 14.78
N TRP A 138 10.99 -1.15 14.78
CA TRP A 138 9.77 -0.64 14.17
C TRP A 138 10.02 -0.19 12.72
N TYR A 139 9.26 -0.73 11.79
CA TYR A 139 9.36 -0.45 10.35
C TYR A 139 8.15 0.36 9.88
N PRO A 140 8.35 1.44 9.08
CA PRO A 140 7.25 2.15 8.43
C PRO A 140 6.45 1.22 7.51
N SER A 141 5.14 1.48 7.36
CA SER A 141 4.19 0.63 6.62
C SER A 141 4.72 0.09 5.30
N ALA A 142 5.14 0.97 4.38
CA ALA A 142 5.62 0.55 3.05
C ALA A 142 6.84 -0.40 3.11
N ILE A 143 7.74 -0.19 4.07
CA ILE A 143 8.91 -1.04 4.28
C ILE A 143 8.49 -2.37 4.91
N ALA A 144 7.62 -2.33 5.91
CA ALA A 144 7.10 -3.53 6.56
C ALA A 144 6.37 -4.43 5.55
N ASN A 145 5.47 -3.87 4.74
CA ASN A 145 4.74 -4.58 3.69
C ASN A 145 5.69 -5.22 2.66
N LYS A 146 6.70 -4.47 2.22
CA LYS A 146 7.74 -4.99 1.32
C LYS A 146 8.47 -6.19 1.92
N LEU A 147 8.91 -6.10 3.18
CA LEU A 147 9.67 -7.14 3.87
C LEU A 147 8.80 -8.37 4.16
N ALA A 148 7.56 -8.17 4.58
CA ALA A 148 6.57 -9.21 4.80
C ALA A 148 6.08 -9.86 3.50
N LYS A 149 6.34 -9.24 2.34
CA LYS A 149 5.77 -9.61 1.03
C LYS A 149 4.25 -9.71 1.05
N LYS A 150 3.63 -8.97 1.95
CA LYS A 150 2.20 -8.94 2.22
C LYS A 150 1.81 -7.58 2.75
N ASP A 151 0.65 -7.09 2.34
CA ASP A 151 0.05 -5.93 2.98
C ASP A 151 -0.45 -6.32 4.38
N LEU A 152 0.12 -5.66 5.39
CA LEU A 152 -0.18 -5.92 6.82
C LEU A 152 -1.46 -5.23 7.26
N ALA A 153 -1.91 -4.20 6.55
CA ALA A 153 -3.14 -3.48 6.84
C ALA A 153 -3.85 -2.96 5.57
N PRO A 154 -4.53 -3.82 4.79
CA PRO A 154 -5.13 -3.47 3.49
C PRO A 154 -6.17 -2.34 3.50
N SER A 155 -6.62 -1.91 4.67
CA SER A 155 -7.58 -0.81 4.84
C SER A 155 -6.93 0.53 5.17
N LYS A 156 -5.60 0.59 5.20
CA LYS A 156 -4.83 1.79 5.58
C LYS A 156 -3.83 2.15 4.49
N VAL A 157 -3.56 3.44 4.37
CA VAL A 157 -2.51 3.93 3.48
C VAL A 157 -1.13 3.76 4.11
N ASP A 158 -0.11 3.57 3.27
CA ASP A 158 1.27 3.40 3.72
C ASP A 158 1.95 4.72 4.04
N ILE A 159 1.60 5.78 3.30
CA ILE A 159 2.23 7.09 3.41
C ILE A 159 1.14 8.17 3.32
N VAL A 160 1.20 9.14 4.23
CA VAL A 160 0.37 10.35 4.18
C VAL A 160 1.27 11.55 3.94
N LEU A 161 0.94 12.31 2.91
CA LEU A 161 1.62 13.55 2.53
C LEU A 161 0.67 14.73 2.64
N ARG A 162 1.18 15.88 3.09
CA ARG A 162 0.45 17.14 3.10
C ARG A 162 1.26 18.23 2.44
N PHE A 163 0.66 18.96 1.53
CA PHE A 163 1.27 20.09 0.84
C PHE A 163 0.52 21.35 1.19
N ASN A 164 1.26 22.38 1.56
CA ASN A 164 0.69 23.67 1.97
C ASN A 164 0.14 24.43 0.76
N SER A 165 -1.19 24.50 0.66
CA SER A 165 -1.87 25.20 -0.42
C SER A 165 -1.64 26.73 -0.42
N ASN A 166 -1.16 27.31 0.70
CA ASN A 166 -0.80 28.74 0.80
C ASN A 166 0.62 29.02 0.26
N ALA A 167 1.41 27.99 -0.03
CA ALA A 167 2.74 28.18 -0.60
C ALA A 167 2.66 28.48 -2.11
N LEU A 168 3.64 29.21 -2.62
CA LEU A 168 3.78 29.42 -4.06
C LEU A 168 4.45 28.19 -4.68
N TRP A 169 3.67 27.44 -5.42
CA TRP A 169 4.13 26.26 -6.16
C TRP A 169 4.29 26.57 -7.64
N TYR A 170 5.28 25.93 -8.26
CA TYR A 170 5.39 25.92 -9.71
C TYR A 170 4.64 24.69 -10.23
N THR A 171 3.62 24.91 -10.99
CA THR A 171 2.80 23.89 -11.63
C THR A 171 2.79 24.09 -13.14
#